data_29f34173935e1bb1a75672951d1c5430
#
_entry.id   29f34173935e1bb1a75672951d1c5430
#
_cell.length_a   1.000
_cell.length_b   1.000
_cell.length_c   1.000
_cell.angle_alpha   90.00
_cell.angle_beta   90.00
_cell.angle_gamma   90.00
#
_symmetry.space_group_name_H-M   'P 1'
#
loop_
_entity.id
_entity.type
_entity.pdbx_description
1 polymer ?
#
loop_
_entity_poly.entity_id
_entity_poly.type
_entity_poly.pdbx_seq_one_letter_code
_entity_poly.pdbx_strand_id
1 'polypeptide(L)'
;MLAVVLIDQLSKLYIKTHFFLGEEIHVMGNWFRLHFTENYGMAFGIELGGEYGKLLLTFFRIAAVGVIGWFIVKMSSDSLQQKFVLPWTLILAGAIGNIIDSVFYGVWFGYDTWFHGRVVDMFYFPLIQTTLPENFPIWPGEEFEFFRPVFNVADAAIVPLLEATEAVAGV
;
A
#
# COMPACT_ATOMS: atom_id res chain seq x y z
N MET A 1 4.62 -7.60 13.86
CA MET A 1 5.33 -6.52 13.15
C MET A 1 6.44 -7.02 12.23
N LEU A 2 7.54 -7.60 12.76
CA LEU A 2 8.70 -8.01 11.93
C LEU A 2 8.33 -8.96 10.77
N ALA A 3 7.48 -9.96 11.03
CA ALA A 3 7.03 -10.89 9.99
C ALA A 3 6.32 -10.18 8.81
N VAL A 4 5.45 -9.21 9.10
CA VAL A 4 4.74 -8.43 8.06
C VAL A 4 5.73 -7.64 7.21
N VAL A 5 6.68 -6.94 7.85
CA VAL A 5 7.70 -6.16 7.13
C VAL A 5 8.58 -7.08 6.27
N LEU A 6 8.97 -8.25 6.80
CA LEU A 6 9.78 -9.22 6.04
C LEU A 6 9.02 -9.76 4.82
N ILE A 7 7.75 -10.17 5.00
CA ILE A 7 6.93 -10.68 3.89
C ILE A 7 6.73 -9.60 2.84
N ASP A 8 6.43 -8.37 3.27
CA ASP A 8 6.28 -7.22 2.38
C ASP A 8 7.55 -6.99 1.56
N GLN A 9 8.70 -6.87 2.22
CA GLN A 9 9.95 -6.57 1.54
C GLN A 9 10.44 -7.72 0.64
N LEU A 10 10.27 -8.97 1.07
CA LEU A 10 10.65 -10.12 0.25
C LEU A 10 9.77 -10.23 -1.01
N SER A 11 8.45 -10.02 -0.88
CA SER A 11 7.55 -10.02 -2.04
C SER A 11 7.86 -8.88 -3.00
N LYS A 12 8.11 -7.67 -2.50
CA LYS A 12 8.48 -6.50 -3.31
C LYS A 12 9.80 -6.69 -4.04
N LEU A 13 10.83 -7.20 -3.34
CA LEU A 13 12.13 -7.52 -3.95
C LEU A 13 11.98 -8.58 -5.04
N TYR A 14 11.20 -9.64 -4.79
CA TYR A 14 10.94 -10.67 -5.78
C TYR A 14 10.31 -10.10 -7.05
N ILE A 15 9.23 -9.34 -6.89
CA ILE A 15 8.54 -8.69 -8.02
C ILE A 15 9.48 -7.77 -8.78
N LYS A 16 10.16 -6.87 -8.08
CA LYS A 16 11.04 -5.86 -8.71
C LYS A 16 12.24 -6.47 -9.45
N THR A 17 12.68 -7.66 -9.07
CA THR A 17 13.84 -8.32 -9.69
C THR A 17 13.47 -9.35 -10.75
N HIS A 18 12.21 -9.82 -10.82
CA HIS A 18 11.78 -10.88 -11.74
C HIS A 18 10.71 -10.44 -12.73
N PHE A 19 10.08 -9.28 -12.53
CA PHE A 19 9.02 -8.78 -13.40
C PHE A 19 9.45 -7.51 -14.12
N PHE A 20 8.94 -7.30 -15.32
CA PHE A 20 9.02 -6.00 -16.00
C PHE A 20 7.94 -5.06 -15.48
N LEU A 21 8.23 -3.76 -15.42
CA LEU A 21 7.25 -2.75 -15.01
C LEU A 21 6.02 -2.80 -15.94
N GLY A 22 4.84 -2.94 -15.36
CA GLY A 22 3.59 -3.14 -16.08
C GLY A 22 3.29 -4.61 -16.43
N GLU A 23 4.18 -5.55 -16.12
CA GLU A 23 3.92 -6.97 -16.36
C GLU A 23 2.79 -7.48 -15.47
N GLU A 24 1.92 -8.32 -16.09
CA GLU A 24 0.78 -8.93 -15.41
C GLU A 24 0.78 -10.44 -15.60
N ILE A 25 0.65 -11.18 -14.51
CA ILE A 25 0.55 -12.65 -14.49
C ILE A 25 -0.75 -13.06 -13.80
N HIS A 26 -1.55 -13.87 -14.47
CA HIS A 26 -2.76 -14.46 -13.89
C HIS A 26 -2.39 -15.57 -12.91
N VAL A 27 -2.72 -15.40 -11.62
CA VAL A 27 -2.42 -16.38 -10.56
C VAL A 27 -3.61 -17.31 -10.36
N MET A 28 -4.82 -16.75 -10.27
CA MET A 28 -6.06 -17.51 -10.07
C MET A 28 -7.15 -16.98 -11.00
N GLY A 29 -7.32 -17.62 -12.16
CA GLY A 29 -8.29 -17.18 -13.16
C GLY A 29 -8.09 -15.71 -13.56
N ASN A 30 -9.20 -14.98 -13.70
CA ASN A 30 -9.17 -13.57 -14.06
C ASN A 30 -9.31 -12.63 -12.85
N TRP A 31 -9.57 -13.14 -11.66
CA TRP A 31 -9.91 -12.35 -10.50
C TRP A 31 -8.74 -12.04 -9.56
N PHE A 32 -7.62 -12.79 -9.66
CA PHE A 32 -6.39 -12.49 -8.92
C PHE A 32 -5.19 -12.55 -9.87
N ARG A 33 -4.50 -11.43 -9.96
CA ARG A 33 -3.33 -11.24 -10.80
C ARG A 33 -2.18 -10.63 -10.01
N LEU A 34 -0.96 -10.94 -10.40
CA LEU A 34 0.21 -10.17 -9.99
C LEU A 34 0.46 -9.15 -11.10
N HIS A 35 0.37 -7.88 -10.78
CA HIS A 35 0.60 -6.76 -11.70
C HIS A 35 1.66 -5.84 -11.11
N PHE A 36 2.86 -5.84 -11.71
CA PHE A 36 3.95 -5.02 -11.19
C PHE A 36 3.75 -3.56 -11.56
N THR A 37 3.52 -2.73 -10.56
CA THR A 37 3.48 -1.28 -10.71
C THR A 37 4.32 -0.60 -9.64
N GLU A 38 4.76 0.62 -9.95
CA GLU A 38 5.50 1.47 -9.04
C GLU A 38 4.77 2.81 -8.90
N ASN A 39 4.62 3.27 -7.68
CA ASN A 39 4.04 4.58 -7.41
C ASN A 39 4.92 5.41 -6.48
N TYR A 40 4.79 6.72 -6.55
CA TYR A 40 5.48 7.64 -5.66
C TYR A 40 4.92 7.65 -4.23
N GLY A 41 4.03 6.69 -3.93
CA GLY A 41 3.43 6.50 -2.62
C GLY A 41 2.21 7.38 -2.38
N MET A 42 1.60 7.90 -3.43
CA MET A 42 0.37 8.69 -3.37
C MET A 42 -0.80 7.89 -3.91
N ALA A 43 -1.96 7.99 -3.26
CA ALA A 43 -3.16 7.33 -3.73
C ALA A 43 -3.63 7.95 -5.06
N PHE A 44 -4.11 7.10 -5.97
CA PHE A 44 -4.72 7.50 -7.25
C PHE A 44 -3.82 8.29 -8.22
N GLY A 45 -2.49 8.15 -8.14
CA GLY A 45 -1.58 8.78 -9.08
C GLY A 45 -1.51 10.32 -8.98
N ILE A 46 -1.99 10.90 -7.90
CA ILE A 46 -1.90 12.36 -7.67
C ILE A 46 -0.45 12.69 -7.33
N GLU A 47 0.26 13.37 -8.22
CA GLU A 47 1.61 13.89 -7.97
C GLU A 47 1.50 15.33 -7.44
N LEU A 48 1.76 15.53 -6.16
CA LEU A 48 1.84 16.86 -5.55
C LEU A 48 3.28 17.35 -5.56
N GLY A 49 3.58 18.37 -6.37
CA GLY A 49 4.82 19.13 -6.26
C GLY A 49 6.12 18.45 -6.72
N GLY A 50 6.07 17.43 -7.59
CA GLY A 50 7.27 16.79 -8.16
C GLY A 50 8.21 16.21 -7.08
N GLU A 51 9.52 16.44 -7.21
CA GLU A 51 10.55 15.94 -6.28
C GLU A 51 10.33 16.39 -4.83
N TYR A 52 9.94 17.65 -4.61
CA TYR A 52 9.66 18.18 -3.26
C TYR A 52 8.42 17.53 -2.63
N GLY A 53 7.40 17.23 -3.43
CA GLY A 53 6.20 16.55 -2.95
C GLY A 53 6.51 15.14 -2.46
N LYS A 54 7.38 14.41 -3.16
CA LYS A 54 7.83 13.08 -2.76
C LYS A 54 8.62 13.12 -1.45
N LEU A 55 9.57 14.05 -1.32
CA LEU A 55 10.33 14.25 -0.08
C LEU A 55 9.39 14.55 1.10
N LEU A 56 8.51 15.51 0.93
CA LEU A 56 7.56 15.92 1.97
C LEU A 56 6.69 14.73 2.43
N LEU A 57 6.17 13.94 1.48
CA LEU A 57 5.40 12.76 1.78
C LEU A 57 6.21 11.71 2.55
N THR A 58 7.47 11.49 2.17
CA THR A 58 8.34 10.52 2.83
C THR A 58 8.63 10.96 4.27
N PHE A 59 8.96 12.24 4.50
CA PHE A 59 9.15 12.77 5.84
C PHE A 59 7.88 12.75 6.69
N PHE A 60 6.73 13.07 6.09
CA PHE A 60 5.44 12.96 6.78
C PHE A 60 5.17 11.52 7.25
N ARG A 61 5.45 10.52 6.41
CA ARG A 61 5.32 9.11 6.78
C ARG A 61 6.26 8.71 7.91
N ILE A 62 7.51 9.17 7.89
CA ILE A 62 8.47 8.91 8.98
C ILE A 62 7.97 9.51 10.29
N ALA A 63 7.49 10.75 10.26
CA ALA A 63 6.91 11.39 11.44
C ALA A 63 5.66 10.63 11.95
N ALA A 64 4.77 10.21 11.05
CA ALA A 64 3.60 9.43 11.39
C ALA A 64 3.97 8.09 12.07
N VAL A 65 4.97 7.38 11.55
CA VAL A 65 5.51 6.14 12.16
C VAL A 65 6.03 6.41 13.59
N GLY A 66 6.73 7.51 13.81
CA GLY A 66 7.18 7.92 15.14
C GLY A 66 6.01 8.15 16.11
N VAL A 67 4.97 8.86 15.66
CA VAL A 67 3.77 9.12 16.45
C VAL A 67 3.01 7.82 16.75
N ILE A 68 2.80 6.97 15.74
CA ILE A 68 2.11 5.67 15.91
C ILE A 68 2.89 4.79 16.89
N GLY A 69 4.23 4.71 16.76
CA GLY A 69 5.08 3.95 17.67
C GLY A 69 4.96 4.43 19.10
N TRP A 70 4.96 5.74 19.33
CA TRP A 70 4.75 6.33 20.65
C TRP A 70 3.38 5.97 21.22
N PHE A 71 2.31 6.04 20.42
CA PHE A 71 0.96 5.62 20.82
C PHE A 71 0.91 4.15 21.21
N ILE A 72 1.55 3.25 20.45
CA ILE A 72 1.58 1.81 20.76
C ILE A 72 2.24 1.57 22.11
N VAL A 73 3.38 2.21 22.38
CA VAL A 73 4.06 2.09 23.69
C VAL A 73 3.16 2.57 24.82
N LYS A 74 2.47 3.69 24.65
CA LYS A 74 1.55 4.23 25.65
C LYS A 74 0.34 3.31 25.88
N MET A 75 -0.27 2.78 24.82
CA MET A 75 -1.41 1.86 24.92
C MET A 75 -1.03 0.51 25.53
N SER A 76 0.19 0.02 25.30
CA SER A 76 0.65 -1.26 25.86
C SER A 76 0.75 -1.25 27.40
N SER A 77 0.86 -0.06 28.00
CA SER A 77 0.91 0.12 29.46
C SER A 77 -0.47 0.22 30.11
N ASP A 78 -1.55 0.29 29.34
CA ASP A 78 -2.93 0.40 29.80
C ASP A 78 -3.72 -0.87 29.45
N SER A 79 -4.17 -1.60 30.46
CA SER A 79 -4.89 -2.87 30.29
C SER A 79 -6.17 -2.74 29.48
N LEU A 80 -6.86 -1.60 29.53
CA LEU A 80 -8.09 -1.35 28.75
C LEU A 80 -7.80 -1.11 27.27
N GLN A 81 -6.61 -0.63 26.96
CA GLN A 81 -6.21 -0.27 25.59
C GLN A 81 -5.40 -1.38 24.90
N GLN A 82 -4.98 -2.43 25.60
CA GLN A 82 -4.16 -3.51 25.03
C GLN A 82 -4.79 -4.19 23.81
N LYS A 83 -6.11 -4.26 23.72
CA LYS A 83 -6.83 -4.82 22.55
C LYS A 83 -6.54 -4.08 21.24
N PHE A 84 -6.15 -2.81 21.31
CA PHE A 84 -5.82 -2.00 20.14
C PHE A 84 -4.35 -2.10 19.72
N VAL A 85 -3.49 -2.65 20.55
CA VAL A 85 -2.04 -2.75 20.28
C VAL A 85 -1.78 -3.54 18.97
N LEU A 86 -2.48 -4.66 18.76
CA LEU A 86 -2.27 -5.48 17.56
C LEU A 86 -2.64 -4.75 16.27
N PRO A 87 -3.86 -4.16 16.10
CA PRO A 87 -4.21 -3.38 14.91
C PRO A 87 -3.21 -2.26 14.63
N TRP A 88 -2.87 -1.45 15.64
CA TRP A 88 -1.89 -0.38 15.47
C TRP A 88 -0.49 -0.87 15.11
N THR A 89 -0.09 -2.03 15.63
CA THR A 89 1.19 -2.66 15.27
C THR A 89 1.21 -3.13 13.80
N LEU A 90 0.08 -3.58 13.25
CA LEU A 90 -0.03 -3.95 11.84
C LEU A 90 0.06 -2.72 10.93
N ILE A 91 -0.60 -1.62 11.31
CA ILE A 91 -0.48 -0.33 10.62
C ILE A 91 0.97 0.16 10.61
N LEU A 92 1.62 0.11 11.79
CA LEU A 92 3.02 0.50 11.91
C LEU A 92 3.91 -0.35 10.99
N ALA A 93 3.67 -1.67 10.93
CA ALA A 93 4.41 -2.56 10.06
C ALA A 93 4.24 -2.21 8.58
N GLY A 94 3.01 -1.95 8.13
CA GLY A 94 2.73 -1.52 6.76
C GLY A 94 3.39 -0.17 6.43
N ALA A 95 3.26 0.81 7.33
CA ALA A 95 3.89 2.11 7.14
C ALA A 95 5.42 2.00 7.03
N ILE A 96 6.06 1.15 7.86
CA ILE A 96 7.51 0.88 7.78
C ILE A 96 7.87 0.23 6.44
N GLY A 97 7.11 -0.76 5.97
CA GLY A 97 7.34 -1.40 4.68
C GLY A 97 7.41 -0.37 3.53
N ASN A 98 6.40 0.48 3.41
CA ASN A 98 6.36 1.51 2.37
C ASN A 98 7.41 2.63 2.56
N ILE A 99 7.86 2.89 3.80
CA ILE A 99 8.98 3.81 4.07
C ILE A 99 10.29 3.22 3.58
N ILE A 100 10.54 1.92 3.78
CA ILE A 100 11.75 1.26 3.27
C ILE A 100 11.89 1.47 1.77
N ASP A 101 10.84 1.22 1.00
CA ASP A 101 10.84 1.46 -0.44
C ASP A 101 11.16 2.94 -0.76
N SER A 102 10.44 3.85 -0.11
CA SER A 102 10.55 5.30 -0.35
C SER A 102 11.94 5.84 -0.03
N VAL A 103 12.60 5.31 1.00
CA VAL A 103 13.92 5.79 1.43
C VAL A 103 15.04 5.15 0.62
N PHE A 104 14.98 3.82 0.39
CA PHE A 104 16.14 3.06 -0.04
C PHE A 104 16.10 2.59 -1.50
N TYR A 105 14.92 2.32 -2.08
CA TYR A 105 14.83 1.68 -3.40
C TYR A 105 15.41 2.52 -4.53
N GLY A 106 15.33 3.85 -4.46
CA GLY A 106 15.96 4.73 -5.44
C GLY A 106 17.46 4.43 -5.58
N VAL A 107 18.15 4.35 -4.44
CA VAL A 107 19.59 4.08 -4.37
C VAL A 107 19.91 2.61 -4.61
N TRP A 108 19.20 1.68 -3.98
CA TRP A 108 19.48 0.24 -4.12
C TRP A 108 19.33 -0.27 -5.56
N PHE A 109 18.38 0.28 -6.30
CA PHE A 109 18.14 -0.09 -7.70
C PHE A 109 18.72 0.93 -8.70
N GLY A 110 19.39 2.00 -8.22
CA GLY A 110 20.17 2.94 -9.03
C GLY A 110 19.36 3.82 -9.97
N TYR A 111 18.06 4.07 -9.66
CA TYR A 111 17.20 4.89 -10.51
C TYR A 111 16.89 6.28 -9.94
N ASP A 112 17.19 6.51 -8.65
CA ASP A 112 16.92 7.78 -7.97
C ASP A 112 17.82 7.96 -6.73
N THR A 113 17.68 9.09 -6.03
CA THR A 113 18.40 9.41 -4.80
C THR A 113 17.66 8.91 -3.55
N TRP A 114 18.27 9.08 -2.37
CA TRP A 114 17.64 8.78 -1.08
C TRP A 114 16.30 9.52 -0.93
N PHE A 115 15.31 8.87 -0.32
CA PHE A 115 13.96 9.39 -0.07
C PHE A 115 13.07 9.58 -1.32
N HIS A 116 13.56 9.25 -2.51
CA HIS A 116 12.82 9.32 -3.77
C HIS A 116 12.44 7.94 -4.33
N GLY A 117 12.69 6.86 -3.58
CA GLY A 117 12.31 5.52 -3.98
C GLY A 117 10.82 5.38 -4.25
N ARG A 118 10.44 4.56 -5.22
CA ARG A 118 9.05 4.25 -5.56
C ARG A 118 8.58 3.06 -4.76
N VAL A 119 7.32 3.10 -4.31
CA VAL A 119 6.68 1.98 -3.64
C VAL A 119 6.31 0.93 -4.69
N VAL A 120 6.61 -0.32 -4.42
CA VAL A 120 6.29 -1.46 -5.29
C VAL A 120 4.93 -2.03 -4.90
N ASP A 121 4.02 -2.08 -5.87
CA ASP A 121 2.70 -2.70 -5.74
C ASP A 121 2.58 -3.88 -6.69
N MET A 122 1.77 -4.90 -6.31
CA MET A 122 1.71 -6.14 -7.07
C MET A 122 0.37 -6.88 -7.04
N PHE A 123 -0.43 -6.74 -5.98
CA PHE A 123 -1.69 -7.47 -5.85
C PHE A 123 -2.81 -6.72 -6.55
N TYR A 124 -3.39 -7.38 -7.54
CA TYR A 124 -4.44 -6.83 -8.37
C TYR A 124 -5.64 -7.76 -8.41
N PHE A 125 -6.80 -7.22 -8.07
CA PHE A 125 -8.06 -7.95 -7.99
C PHE A 125 -9.14 -7.27 -8.84
N PRO A 126 -9.13 -7.44 -10.17
CA PRO A 126 -10.18 -6.93 -11.03
C PRO A 126 -11.48 -7.73 -10.84
N LEU A 127 -12.31 -7.29 -9.90
CA LEU A 127 -13.51 -8.05 -9.48
C LEU A 127 -14.57 -8.09 -10.57
N ILE A 128 -14.79 -6.97 -11.28
CA ILE A 128 -15.73 -6.88 -12.40
C ILE A 128 -15.05 -6.12 -13.52
N GLN A 129 -14.88 -6.79 -14.65
CA GLN A 129 -14.45 -6.17 -15.92
C GLN A 129 -15.58 -6.36 -16.92
N THR A 130 -16.14 -5.26 -17.42
CA THR A 130 -17.22 -5.28 -18.41
C THR A 130 -17.14 -4.06 -19.32
N THR A 131 -17.62 -4.19 -20.55
CA THR A 131 -17.83 -3.03 -21.42
C THR A 131 -19.23 -2.49 -21.18
N LEU A 132 -19.35 -1.21 -20.90
CA LEU A 132 -20.64 -0.58 -20.72
C LEU A 132 -21.41 -0.57 -22.04
N PRO A 133 -22.73 -0.85 -22.01
CA PRO A 133 -23.55 -0.78 -23.22
C PRO A 133 -23.50 0.62 -23.84
N GLU A 134 -23.63 0.70 -25.19
CA GLU A 134 -23.62 1.99 -25.90
C GLU A 134 -24.76 2.94 -25.50
N ASN A 135 -25.82 2.41 -24.90
CA ASN A 135 -26.95 3.20 -24.37
C ASN A 135 -26.81 3.55 -22.89
N PHE A 136 -25.66 3.29 -22.27
CA PHE A 136 -25.44 3.63 -20.86
C PHE A 136 -25.28 5.16 -20.70
N PRO A 137 -25.92 5.79 -19.70
CA PRO A 137 -25.99 7.25 -19.57
C PRO A 137 -24.64 7.91 -19.27
N ILE A 138 -23.68 7.16 -18.76
CA ILE A 138 -22.35 7.65 -18.37
C ILE A 138 -21.31 6.71 -18.97
N TRP A 139 -20.38 7.22 -19.82
CA TRP A 139 -19.32 6.49 -20.50
C TRP A 139 -19.83 5.32 -21.38
N PRO A 140 -20.69 5.58 -22.38
CA PRO A 140 -21.19 4.55 -23.28
C PRO A 140 -20.05 3.89 -24.06
N GLY A 141 -20.05 2.55 -24.12
CA GLY A 141 -19.04 1.78 -24.84
C GLY A 141 -17.66 1.72 -24.20
N GLU A 142 -17.44 2.35 -23.04
CA GLU A 142 -16.16 2.29 -22.36
C GLU A 142 -15.99 1.02 -21.51
N GLU A 143 -14.73 0.61 -21.34
CA GLU A 143 -14.39 -0.48 -20.43
C GLU A 143 -14.59 -0.01 -18.99
N PHE A 144 -15.48 -0.69 -18.28
CA PHE A 144 -15.71 -0.48 -16.84
C PHE A 144 -15.01 -1.56 -16.04
N GLU A 145 -14.21 -1.12 -15.09
CA GLU A 145 -13.52 -1.99 -14.17
C GLU A 145 -13.81 -1.57 -12.72
N PHE A 146 -14.39 -2.50 -11.97
CA PHE A 146 -14.61 -2.32 -10.54
C PHE A 146 -13.42 -2.87 -9.76
N PHE A 147 -12.86 -2.05 -8.89
CA PHE A 147 -11.68 -2.29 -8.07
C PHE A 147 -10.38 -2.35 -8.88
N ARG A 148 -9.93 -1.17 -9.32
CA ARG A 148 -8.67 -0.95 -10.04
C ARG A 148 -7.39 -0.90 -9.17
N PRO A 149 -7.44 -0.63 -7.84
CA PRO A 149 -6.21 -0.44 -7.10
C PRO A 149 -5.33 -1.69 -7.12
N VAL A 150 -4.05 -1.48 -7.42
CA VAL A 150 -2.98 -2.45 -7.17
C VAL A 150 -2.35 -2.07 -5.85
N PHE A 151 -2.08 -3.06 -4.98
CA PHE A 151 -1.56 -2.83 -3.64
C PHE A 151 -0.54 -3.91 -3.25
N ASN A 152 0.11 -3.72 -2.12
CA ASN A 152 1.13 -4.61 -1.59
C ASN A 152 0.77 -5.16 -0.19
N VAL A 153 1.66 -5.95 0.41
CA VAL A 153 1.45 -6.54 1.75
C VAL A 153 1.36 -5.45 2.83
N ALA A 154 2.14 -4.39 2.69
CA ALA A 154 2.13 -3.26 3.63
C ALA A 154 0.76 -2.57 3.65
N ASP A 155 0.15 -2.35 2.48
CA ASP A 155 -1.18 -1.74 2.35
C ASP A 155 -2.26 -2.66 2.92
N ALA A 156 -2.18 -3.97 2.64
CA ALA A 156 -3.09 -4.96 3.21
C ALA A 156 -3.03 -5.02 4.74
N ALA A 157 -1.87 -4.77 5.34
CA ALA A 157 -1.70 -4.75 6.79
C ALA A 157 -2.41 -3.56 7.48
N ILE A 158 -2.75 -2.51 6.74
CA ILE A 158 -3.44 -1.32 7.26
C ILE A 158 -4.96 -1.52 7.33
N VAL A 159 -5.54 -2.39 6.51
CA VAL A 159 -6.99 -2.63 6.40
C VAL A 159 -7.67 -3.05 7.72
N PRO A 160 -7.08 -3.89 8.59
CA PRO A 160 -7.72 -4.33 9.83
C PRO A 160 -8.11 -3.20 10.81
N LEU A 161 -7.61 -1.98 10.63
CA LEU A 161 -8.03 -0.83 11.45
C LEU A 161 -9.51 -0.48 11.25
N LEU A 162 -10.01 -0.57 10.04
CA LEU A 162 -11.40 -0.22 9.73
C LEU A 162 -12.37 -1.13 10.49
N GLU A 163 -12.10 -2.42 10.52
CA GLU A 163 -12.92 -3.40 11.27
C GLU A 163 -12.80 -3.21 12.78
N ALA A 164 -11.59 -2.90 13.30
CA ALA A 164 -11.38 -2.70 14.72
C ALA A 164 -12.07 -1.43 15.25
N THR A 165 -12.18 -0.38 14.44
CA THR A 165 -12.88 0.86 14.80
C THR A 165 -14.40 0.69 14.79
N GLU A 166 -14.97 -0.08 13.86
CA GLU A 166 -16.40 -0.41 13.83
C GLU A 166 -16.82 -1.26 15.03
N ALA A 167 -16.02 -2.27 15.38
CA ALA A 167 -16.27 -3.11 16.55
C ALA A 167 -16.24 -2.34 17.88
N VAL A 168 -15.59 -1.19 17.93
CA VAL A 168 -15.52 -0.32 19.13
C VAL A 168 -16.63 0.72 19.14
N ALA A 169 -17.07 1.16 17.97
CA ALA A 169 -18.18 2.11 17.84
C ALA A 169 -19.55 1.49 18.19
N GLY A 170 -19.63 0.15 18.33
CA GLY A 170 -20.85 -0.53 18.77
C GLY A 170 -21.97 -0.48 17.73
N VAL A 171 -21.65 -0.40 16.45
CA VAL A 171 -22.59 -0.42 15.31
C VAL A 171 -22.49 -1.75 14.61
#